data_79f047709647c6a9a8543a69788a7e6c
#
_entry.id   79f047709647c6a9a8543a69788a7e6c
#
_cell.length_a   1.000
_cell.length_b   1.000
_cell.length_c   1.000
_cell.angle_alpha   90.00
_cell.angle_beta   90.00
_cell.angle_gamma   90.00
#
_symmetry.space_group_name_H-M   'P 1'
#
loop_
_entity.id
_entity.type
_entity.pdbx_description
1 polymer ?
#
loop_
_entity_poly.entity_id
_entity_poly.type
_entity_poly.pdbx_seq_one_letter_code
_entity_poly.pdbx_strand_id
1 'polypeptide(L)'
;SHLFEEFALTLLHERWAHGDIKPENIIVTNEGLQLIDFDAMYLEGFGIDDCEELGTRQYQHPLRDKSNFGRDIDDYPIALIVTALAAMAIDETIGRNIHESDHLLIQPHLAIKGEDEMLQHIETLFAERGDIRHDGIAQLLRSPLPALPQLRNLLEAHPLACDSADNLTLEYYNGYWGFAENGRFVIPPLYDIAFDFSEGLALVRVGDVWHFIDHTGKVVITCGRGSQIKPFRNGQ
;
A
#
# COMPACT_ATOMS: atom_id res chain seq x y z
N SER A 1 7.62 12.57 -2.61
CA SER A 1 6.93 11.43 -1.93
C SER A 1 7.47 11.19 -0.52
N HIS A 2 8.80 11.10 -0.32
CA HIS A 2 9.43 10.68 0.95
C HIS A 2 8.95 11.45 2.19
N LEU A 3 8.88 12.78 2.15
CA LEU A 3 8.39 13.59 3.27
C LEU A 3 6.95 13.20 3.68
N PHE A 4 6.08 12.92 2.70
CA PHE A 4 4.71 12.49 3.01
C PHE A 4 4.65 11.05 3.53
N GLU A 5 5.51 10.16 3.06
CA GLU A 5 5.57 8.78 3.54
C GLU A 5 6.02 8.69 5.00
N GLU A 6 7.03 9.46 5.41
CA GLU A 6 7.46 9.57 6.82
C GLU A 6 6.36 10.14 7.70
N PHE A 7 5.68 11.16 7.21
CA PHE A 7 4.53 11.76 7.90
C PHE A 7 3.37 10.77 8.03
N ALA A 8 3.00 10.09 6.94
CA ALA A 8 1.96 9.07 6.93
C ALA A 8 2.28 7.91 7.89
N LEU A 9 3.53 7.45 7.91
CA LEU A 9 3.95 6.40 8.83
C LEU A 9 3.80 6.83 10.29
N THR A 10 4.13 8.09 10.60
CA THR A 10 3.90 8.67 11.93
C THR A 10 2.41 8.63 12.30
N LEU A 11 1.52 9.05 11.40
CA LEU A 11 0.07 9.03 11.64
C LEU A 11 -0.45 7.61 11.87
N LEU A 12 -0.01 6.64 11.07
CA LEU A 12 -0.44 5.25 11.20
C LEU A 12 0.01 4.58 12.52
N HIS A 13 1.01 5.13 13.21
CA HIS A 13 1.43 4.68 14.53
C HIS A 13 0.61 5.29 15.67
N GLU A 14 -0.10 6.38 15.42
CA GLU A 14 -0.91 7.05 16.43
C GLU A 14 -2.16 6.23 16.81
N ARG A 15 -2.76 6.58 17.94
CA ARG A 15 -4.01 5.98 18.43
C ARG A 15 -5.26 6.76 18.03
N TRP A 16 -5.08 7.72 17.15
CA TRP A 16 -6.13 8.55 16.57
C TRP A 16 -5.99 8.53 15.05
N ALA A 17 -7.03 8.94 14.36
CA ALA A 17 -7.01 9.13 12.92
C ALA A 17 -7.68 10.46 12.57
N HIS A 18 -7.24 11.09 11.50
CA HIS A 18 -7.73 12.40 11.08
C HIS A 18 -9.13 12.32 10.47
N GLY A 19 -9.40 11.26 9.72
CA GLY A 19 -10.71 11.00 9.11
C GLY A 19 -11.00 11.71 7.80
N ASP A 20 -10.23 12.77 7.46
CA ASP A 20 -10.35 13.52 6.21
C ASP A 20 -8.98 13.92 5.63
N ILE A 21 -8.09 12.94 5.49
CA ILE A 21 -6.77 13.15 4.85
C ILE A 21 -6.99 13.45 3.37
N LYS A 22 -6.59 14.67 2.95
CA LYS A 22 -6.60 15.17 1.58
C LYS A 22 -5.58 16.30 1.44
N PRO A 23 -5.13 16.66 0.22
CA PRO A 23 -4.12 17.70 0.02
C PRO A 23 -4.50 19.05 0.65
N GLU A 24 -5.78 19.44 0.63
CA GLU A 24 -6.27 20.71 1.17
C GLU A 24 -6.13 20.78 2.70
N ASN A 25 -6.11 19.63 3.38
CA ASN A 25 -5.97 19.54 4.84
C ASN A 25 -4.51 19.31 5.28
N ILE A 26 -3.54 19.39 4.35
CA ILE A 26 -2.11 19.20 4.62
C ILE A 26 -1.34 20.49 4.27
N ILE A 27 -0.80 21.15 5.28
CA ILE A 27 0.02 22.36 5.09
C ILE A 27 1.50 21.98 5.11
N VAL A 28 2.23 22.47 4.11
CA VAL A 28 3.69 22.36 4.07
C VAL A 28 4.29 23.54 4.81
N THR A 29 5.06 23.27 5.86
CA THR A 29 5.75 24.27 6.66
C THR A 29 7.26 24.08 6.61
N ASN A 30 8.03 25.01 7.19
CA ASN A 30 9.48 24.86 7.33
C ASN A 30 9.87 23.71 8.30
N GLU A 31 8.94 23.26 9.14
CA GLU A 31 9.14 22.21 10.14
C GLU A 31 8.61 20.84 9.66
N GLY A 32 8.00 20.77 8.49
CA GLY A 32 7.41 19.55 7.92
C GLY A 32 5.95 19.72 7.54
N LEU A 33 5.19 18.64 7.53
CA LEU A 33 3.77 18.61 7.21
C LEU A 33 2.92 18.77 8.47
N GLN A 34 1.85 19.52 8.35
CA GLN A 34 0.87 19.74 9.43
C GLN A 34 -0.54 19.49 8.91
N LEU A 35 -1.37 18.86 9.73
CA LEU A 35 -2.80 18.67 9.45
C LEU A 35 -3.62 19.84 10.01
N ILE A 36 -4.69 20.14 9.31
CA ILE A 36 -5.75 21.07 9.73
C ILE A 36 -7.10 20.41 9.51
N ASP A 37 -8.15 20.93 10.12
CA ASP A 37 -9.54 20.49 9.92
C ASP A 37 -9.80 19.08 10.48
N PHE A 38 -9.89 18.99 11.81
CA PHE A 38 -10.02 17.73 12.55
C PHE A 38 -11.48 17.31 12.84
N ASP A 39 -12.47 17.85 12.09
CA ASP A 39 -13.90 17.63 12.38
C ASP A 39 -14.34 16.15 12.17
N ALA A 40 -13.64 15.41 11.32
CA ALA A 40 -13.88 13.99 11.05
C ALA A 40 -13.03 13.02 11.90
N MET A 41 -12.29 13.52 12.90
CA MET A 41 -11.27 12.73 13.58
C MET A 41 -11.85 11.61 14.44
N TYR A 42 -11.12 10.52 14.50
CA TYR A 42 -11.31 9.43 15.45
C TYR A 42 -10.30 9.52 16.60
N LEU A 43 -10.77 9.36 17.82
CA LEU A 43 -9.94 9.17 19.01
C LEU A 43 -10.19 7.80 19.63
N GLU A 44 -9.16 7.22 20.26
CA GLU A 44 -9.32 5.96 20.99
C GLU A 44 -10.42 6.08 22.07
N GLY A 45 -11.43 5.23 21.99
CA GLY A 45 -12.60 5.25 22.86
C GLY A 45 -13.85 5.86 22.23
N PHE A 46 -13.76 6.51 21.07
CA PHE A 46 -14.94 6.95 20.31
C PHE A 46 -15.67 5.73 19.73
N GLY A 47 -17.01 5.82 19.74
CA GLY A 47 -17.88 4.86 19.11
C GLY A 47 -18.50 5.39 17.82
N ILE A 48 -19.34 4.58 17.19
CA ILE A 48 -20.02 4.94 15.94
C ILE A 48 -20.90 6.20 16.07
N ASP A 49 -21.43 6.46 17.27
CA ASP A 49 -22.29 7.61 17.54
C ASP A 49 -21.50 8.93 17.61
N ASP A 50 -20.17 8.84 17.82
CA ASP A 50 -19.27 9.99 17.82
C ASP A 50 -18.82 10.38 16.40
N CYS A 51 -19.15 9.58 15.39
CA CYS A 51 -18.85 9.86 13.99
C CYS A 51 -19.80 10.94 13.45
N GLU A 52 -19.36 12.20 13.48
CA GLU A 52 -20.12 13.32 12.93
C GLU A 52 -20.03 13.35 11.40
N GLU A 53 -18.82 13.16 10.85
CA GLU A 53 -18.52 13.22 9.43
C GLU A 53 -17.74 12.01 8.94
N LEU A 54 -17.89 11.69 7.66
CA LEU A 54 -17.14 10.60 7.00
C LEU A 54 -15.92 11.11 6.22
N GLY A 55 -15.68 12.43 6.24
CA GLY A 55 -14.65 13.08 5.44
C GLY A 55 -15.00 13.18 3.96
N THR A 56 -14.05 13.65 3.16
CA THR A 56 -14.24 13.93 1.73
C THR A 56 -14.29 12.63 0.92
N ARG A 57 -15.46 12.31 0.38
CA ARG A 57 -15.77 11.03 -0.28
C ARG A 57 -14.79 10.65 -1.39
N GLN A 58 -14.26 11.63 -2.11
CA GLN A 58 -13.33 11.39 -3.22
C GLN A 58 -11.99 10.79 -2.77
N TYR A 59 -11.58 11.03 -1.51
CA TYR A 59 -10.35 10.49 -0.92
C TYR A 59 -10.61 9.23 -0.07
N GLN A 60 -11.86 8.84 0.11
CA GLN A 60 -12.22 7.72 0.97
C GLN A 60 -12.41 6.43 0.16
N HIS A 61 -12.24 5.30 0.84
CA HIS A 61 -12.61 4.02 0.25
C HIS A 61 -14.09 4.02 -0.14
N PRO A 62 -14.47 3.57 -1.36
CA PRO A 62 -15.84 3.65 -1.86
C PRO A 62 -16.90 2.96 -1.00
N LEU A 63 -16.49 1.93 -0.25
CA LEU A 63 -17.38 1.17 0.65
C LEU A 63 -17.33 1.65 2.11
N ARG A 64 -16.63 2.76 2.39
CA ARG A 64 -16.59 3.32 3.74
C ARG A 64 -17.95 3.85 4.15
N ASP A 65 -18.37 3.47 5.34
CA ASP A 65 -19.53 4.01 6.04
C ASP A 65 -19.23 4.24 7.54
N LYS A 66 -20.23 4.61 8.33
CA LYS A 66 -20.05 4.87 9.77
C LYS A 66 -19.58 3.65 10.57
N SER A 67 -19.83 2.43 10.10
CA SER A 67 -19.37 1.21 10.78
C SER A 67 -17.84 1.03 10.72
N ASN A 68 -17.18 1.74 9.80
CA ASN A 68 -15.72 1.74 9.66
C ASN A 68 -15.05 2.86 10.46
N PHE A 69 -15.81 3.61 11.28
CA PHE A 69 -15.25 4.67 12.12
C PHE A 69 -14.30 4.07 13.15
N GLY A 70 -13.02 4.31 12.98
CA GLY A 70 -11.98 3.70 13.77
C GLY A 70 -10.60 4.19 13.39
N ARG A 71 -9.58 3.59 13.96
CA ARG A 71 -8.18 3.95 13.80
C ARG A 71 -7.69 3.88 12.35
N ASP A 72 -8.26 2.97 11.56
CA ASP A 72 -7.76 2.65 10.21
C ASP A 72 -8.44 3.48 9.11
N ILE A 73 -9.21 4.53 9.48
CA ILE A 73 -9.95 5.34 8.51
C ILE A 73 -9.06 6.16 7.58
N ASP A 74 -7.81 6.40 7.97
CA ASP A 74 -6.83 7.14 7.17
C ASP A 74 -6.00 6.25 6.23
N ASP A 75 -6.11 4.91 6.33
CA ASP A 75 -5.31 3.98 5.53
C ASP A 75 -5.50 4.25 4.02
N TYR A 76 -6.75 4.31 3.57
CA TYR A 76 -7.05 4.44 2.14
C TYR A 76 -6.61 5.79 1.55
N PRO A 77 -6.95 6.95 2.14
CA PRO A 77 -6.47 8.23 1.64
C PRO A 77 -4.94 8.36 1.67
N ILE A 78 -4.27 7.78 2.66
CA ILE A 78 -2.81 7.73 2.71
C ILE A 78 -2.27 6.91 1.53
N ALA A 79 -2.78 5.69 1.30
CA ALA A 79 -2.36 4.86 0.17
C ALA A 79 -2.57 5.56 -1.16
N LEU A 80 -3.70 6.28 -1.32
CA LEU A 80 -4.03 7.03 -2.53
C LEU A 80 -3.01 8.14 -2.80
N ILE A 81 -2.70 8.95 -1.79
CA ILE A 81 -1.76 10.09 -1.92
C ILE A 81 -0.33 9.58 -2.11
N VAL A 82 0.10 8.55 -1.38
CA VAL A 82 1.44 7.95 -1.55
C VAL A 82 1.61 7.43 -2.98
N THR A 83 0.64 6.68 -3.50
CA THR A 83 0.67 6.15 -4.88
C THR A 83 0.80 7.29 -5.90
N ALA A 84 0.00 8.34 -5.76
CA ALA A 84 0.04 9.49 -6.66
C ALA A 84 1.39 10.23 -6.61
N LEU A 85 1.90 10.52 -5.40
CA LEU A 85 3.16 11.23 -5.21
C LEU A 85 4.37 10.41 -5.69
N ALA A 86 4.36 9.11 -5.48
CA ALA A 86 5.42 8.21 -5.94
C ALA A 86 5.44 8.14 -7.47
N ALA A 87 4.29 8.00 -8.12
CA ALA A 87 4.18 7.99 -9.57
C ALA A 87 4.65 9.31 -10.20
N MET A 88 4.23 10.46 -9.64
CA MET A 88 4.67 11.79 -10.10
C MET A 88 6.17 12.02 -9.88
N ALA A 89 6.79 11.41 -8.88
CA ALA A 89 8.22 11.47 -8.67
C ALA A 89 9.02 10.72 -9.74
N ILE A 90 8.42 9.70 -10.36
CA ILE A 90 9.01 8.94 -11.47
C ILE A 90 8.74 9.62 -12.82
N ASP A 91 7.50 10.07 -13.03
CA ASP A 91 7.07 10.75 -14.25
C ASP A 91 6.24 12.01 -13.89
N GLU A 92 6.88 13.16 -13.97
CA GLU A 92 6.23 14.46 -13.67
C GLU A 92 5.06 14.77 -14.61
N THR A 93 4.96 14.11 -15.76
CA THR A 93 3.87 14.35 -16.72
C THR A 93 2.53 13.83 -16.20
N ILE A 94 2.55 12.84 -15.32
CA ILE A 94 1.36 12.28 -14.66
C ILE A 94 0.59 13.39 -13.91
N GLY A 95 1.30 14.32 -13.27
CA GLY A 95 0.69 15.43 -12.52
C GLY A 95 0.23 16.61 -13.34
N ARG A 96 0.61 16.73 -14.63
CA ARG A 96 0.36 17.95 -15.43
C ARG A 96 -1.11 18.23 -15.71
N ASN A 97 -1.95 17.21 -15.73
CA ASN A 97 -3.38 17.34 -16.05
C ASN A 97 -4.28 17.51 -14.82
N ILE A 98 -3.71 17.56 -13.61
CA ILE A 98 -4.46 17.71 -12.34
C ILE A 98 -4.97 19.15 -12.16
N HIS A 99 -4.55 20.11 -12.98
CA HIS A 99 -4.88 21.54 -12.83
C HIS A 99 -6.34 21.91 -13.16
N GLU A 100 -7.15 21.03 -13.66
CA GLU A 100 -8.59 21.24 -13.85
C GLU A 100 -9.36 20.64 -12.66
N SER A 101 -9.43 21.42 -11.67
CA SER A 101 -10.20 21.60 -10.43
C SER A 101 -10.96 20.46 -9.75
N ASP A 102 -11.31 19.34 -10.33
CA ASP A 102 -12.15 18.31 -9.65
C ASP A 102 -11.76 16.86 -9.97
N HIS A 103 -10.66 16.62 -10.66
CA HIS A 103 -10.28 15.27 -11.04
C HIS A 103 -9.11 14.77 -10.18
N LEU A 104 -9.40 13.80 -9.32
CA LEU A 104 -8.36 12.97 -8.72
C LEU A 104 -7.58 12.24 -9.80
N LEU A 105 -6.27 12.09 -9.59
CA LEU A 105 -5.42 11.30 -10.48
C LEU A 105 -5.93 9.86 -10.58
N ILE A 106 -6.33 9.27 -9.46
CA ILE A 106 -6.89 7.92 -9.34
C ILE A 106 -8.30 8.06 -8.77
N GLN A 107 -9.28 7.42 -9.39
CA GLN A 107 -10.67 7.46 -8.95
C GLN A 107 -10.99 6.22 -8.12
N PRO A 108 -11.24 6.35 -6.80
CA PRO A 108 -11.44 5.21 -5.91
C PRO A 108 -12.52 4.24 -6.37
N HIS A 109 -13.63 4.75 -6.92
CA HIS A 109 -14.75 3.92 -7.37
C HIS A 109 -14.46 3.10 -8.64
N LEU A 110 -13.46 3.52 -9.45
CA LEU A 110 -12.94 2.75 -10.58
C LEU A 110 -11.80 1.83 -10.16
N ALA A 111 -10.94 2.30 -9.24
CA ALA A 111 -9.83 1.52 -8.71
C ALA A 111 -10.30 0.19 -8.11
N ILE A 112 -11.32 0.21 -7.22
CA ILE A 112 -11.87 -0.99 -6.58
C ILE A 112 -12.45 -2.00 -7.59
N LYS A 113 -12.89 -1.54 -8.76
CA LYS A 113 -13.40 -2.40 -9.84
C LYS A 113 -12.30 -2.89 -10.78
N GLY A 114 -11.08 -2.36 -10.66
CA GLY A 114 -10.01 -2.60 -11.60
C GLY A 114 -10.19 -1.87 -12.94
N GLU A 115 -11.02 -0.83 -12.98
CA GLU A 115 -11.39 -0.08 -14.19
C GLU A 115 -10.66 1.27 -14.31
N ASP A 116 -9.82 1.65 -13.32
CA ASP A 116 -9.06 2.90 -13.35
C ASP A 116 -7.81 2.75 -14.23
N GLU A 117 -7.84 3.39 -15.40
CA GLU A 117 -6.76 3.30 -16.40
C GLU A 117 -5.47 3.97 -15.89
N MET A 118 -5.58 5.04 -15.10
CA MET A 118 -4.42 5.72 -14.54
C MET A 118 -3.74 4.84 -13.48
N LEU A 119 -4.49 4.19 -12.61
CA LEU A 119 -3.93 3.26 -11.64
C LEU A 119 -3.22 2.09 -12.34
N GLN A 120 -3.81 1.53 -13.41
CA GLN A 120 -3.16 0.47 -14.21
C GLN A 120 -1.85 0.96 -14.84
N HIS A 121 -1.82 2.20 -15.34
CA HIS A 121 -0.60 2.80 -15.88
C HIS A 121 0.47 2.97 -14.79
N ILE A 122 0.08 3.44 -13.62
CA ILE A 122 0.98 3.63 -12.45
C ILE A 122 1.55 2.29 -11.97
N GLU A 123 0.72 1.25 -11.85
CA GLU A 123 1.16 -0.11 -11.50
C GLU A 123 2.19 -0.63 -12.52
N THR A 124 1.95 -0.42 -13.81
CA THR A 124 2.91 -0.77 -14.87
C THR A 124 4.23 -0.02 -14.70
N LEU A 125 4.16 1.28 -14.40
CA LEU A 125 5.33 2.13 -14.20
C LEU A 125 6.19 1.65 -13.00
N PHE A 126 5.55 1.27 -11.88
CA PHE A 126 6.25 0.73 -10.72
C PHE A 126 6.86 -0.63 -11.02
N ALA A 127 6.12 -1.52 -11.69
CA ALA A 127 6.60 -2.85 -12.06
C ALA A 127 7.82 -2.79 -13.00
N GLU A 128 7.81 -1.90 -14.00
CA GLU A 128 8.95 -1.69 -14.92
C GLU A 128 10.20 -1.18 -14.20
N ARG A 129 10.03 -0.44 -13.10
CA ARG A 129 11.10 0.07 -12.25
C ARG A 129 11.57 -0.92 -11.18
N GLY A 130 10.84 -2.03 -11.00
CA GLY A 130 11.07 -2.96 -9.89
C GLY A 130 10.72 -2.35 -8.52
N ASP A 131 9.84 -1.34 -8.49
CA ASP A 131 9.41 -0.70 -7.25
C ASP A 131 8.24 -1.47 -6.62
N ILE A 132 8.58 -2.63 -6.05
CA ILE A 132 7.59 -3.54 -5.44
C ILE A 132 6.83 -2.91 -4.27
N ARG A 133 7.44 -1.95 -3.57
CA ARG A 133 6.84 -1.28 -2.42
C ARG A 133 5.68 -0.38 -2.86
N HIS A 134 5.91 0.52 -3.80
CA HIS A 134 4.87 1.41 -4.30
C HIS A 134 3.86 0.68 -5.17
N ASP A 135 4.28 -0.36 -5.91
CA ASP A 135 3.35 -1.26 -6.60
C ASP A 135 2.40 -1.96 -5.60
N GLY A 136 2.94 -2.49 -4.50
CA GLY A 136 2.14 -3.06 -3.43
C GLY A 136 1.14 -2.07 -2.82
N ILE A 137 1.55 -0.81 -2.58
CA ILE A 137 0.65 0.24 -2.07
C ILE A 137 -0.45 0.56 -3.10
N ALA A 138 -0.10 0.67 -4.39
CA ALA A 138 -1.06 0.90 -5.46
C ALA A 138 -2.11 -0.22 -5.55
N GLN A 139 -1.70 -1.48 -5.42
CA GLN A 139 -2.59 -2.63 -5.42
C GLN A 139 -3.57 -2.62 -4.24
N LEU A 140 -3.20 -2.05 -3.07
CA LEU A 140 -4.12 -1.91 -1.93
C LEU A 140 -5.34 -1.05 -2.26
N LEU A 141 -5.27 -0.14 -3.23
CA LEU A 141 -6.41 0.68 -3.67
C LEU A 141 -7.54 -0.14 -4.31
N ARG A 142 -7.28 -1.39 -4.66
CA ARG A 142 -8.26 -2.37 -5.14
C ARG A 142 -8.87 -3.24 -4.02
N SER A 143 -8.47 -3.02 -2.77
CA SER A 143 -8.98 -3.79 -1.64
C SER A 143 -10.51 -3.78 -1.59
N PRO A 144 -11.17 -4.89 -1.29
CA PRO A 144 -12.61 -4.91 -1.03
C PRO A 144 -12.96 -4.37 0.36
N LEU A 145 -11.97 -4.07 1.21
CA LEU A 145 -12.14 -3.62 2.58
C LEU A 145 -11.56 -2.21 2.76
N PRO A 146 -12.23 -1.34 3.53
CA PRO A 146 -11.75 0.02 3.82
C PRO A 146 -10.43 0.07 4.59
N ALA A 147 -10.20 -0.84 5.53
CA ALA A 147 -8.94 -0.94 6.27
C ALA A 147 -7.87 -1.65 5.42
N LEU A 148 -6.64 -1.12 5.46
CA LEU A 148 -5.50 -1.61 4.69
C LEU A 148 -4.34 -2.00 5.62
N PRO A 149 -4.45 -3.10 6.36
CA PRO A 149 -3.48 -3.47 7.40
C PRO A 149 -2.05 -3.66 6.87
N GLN A 150 -1.89 -3.97 5.56
CA GLN A 150 -0.56 -4.10 4.93
C GLN A 150 0.11 -2.74 4.65
N LEU A 151 -0.62 -1.63 4.65
CA LEU A 151 -0.09 -0.31 4.28
C LEU A 151 1.11 0.08 5.15
N ARG A 152 1.00 -0.12 6.46
CA ARG A 152 2.09 0.18 7.40
C ARG A 152 3.34 -0.63 7.06
N ASN A 153 3.20 -1.93 6.83
CA ASN A 153 4.33 -2.80 6.50
C ASN A 153 5.04 -2.34 5.23
N LEU A 154 4.26 -1.93 4.22
CA LEU A 154 4.82 -1.40 2.95
C LEU A 154 5.54 -0.07 3.16
N LEU A 155 5.03 0.83 3.98
CA LEU A 155 5.67 2.10 4.28
C LEU A 155 6.93 1.94 5.13
N GLU A 156 6.97 0.96 6.04
CA GLU A 156 8.14 0.64 6.86
C GLU A 156 9.24 -0.07 6.06
N ALA A 157 8.89 -0.73 4.95
CA ALA A 157 9.85 -1.45 4.13
C ALA A 157 10.80 -0.48 3.43
N HIS A 158 12.08 -0.56 3.77
CA HIS A 158 13.13 0.17 3.06
C HIS A 158 13.61 -0.67 1.88
N PRO A 159 13.68 -0.11 0.67
CA PRO A 159 14.30 -0.81 -0.44
C PRO A 159 15.78 -1.03 -0.12
N LEU A 160 16.16 -2.27 0.19
CA LEU A 160 17.53 -2.68 0.25
C LEU A 160 17.89 -3.29 -1.11
N ALA A 161 18.99 -2.84 -1.69
CA ALA A 161 19.62 -3.60 -2.77
C ALA A 161 20.12 -4.91 -2.13
N CYS A 162 19.44 -6.02 -2.41
CA CYS A 162 19.90 -7.34 -2.00
C CYS A 162 20.83 -7.89 -3.07
N ASP A 163 22.09 -8.07 -2.72
CA ASP A 163 23.12 -8.56 -3.65
C ASP A 163 23.04 -10.08 -3.89
N SER A 164 22.30 -10.84 -3.06
CA SER A 164 22.10 -12.28 -3.23
C SER A 164 20.87 -12.81 -2.51
N ALA A 165 20.15 -13.74 -3.15
CA ALA A 165 18.98 -14.44 -2.57
C ALA A 165 19.34 -15.31 -1.35
N ASP A 166 20.61 -15.68 -1.18
CA ASP A 166 21.08 -16.62 -0.16
C ASP A 166 21.01 -16.05 1.27
N ASN A 167 20.86 -14.73 1.42
CA ASN A 167 20.81 -14.05 2.72
C ASN A 167 19.40 -13.65 3.15
N LEU A 168 18.38 -13.90 2.32
CA LEU A 168 17.00 -13.57 2.65
C LEU A 168 16.40 -14.61 3.59
N THR A 169 15.89 -14.16 4.73
CA THR A 169 15.16 -14.96 5.70
C THR A 169 13.68 -14.70 5.63
N LEU A 170 12.88 -15.74 5.67
CA LEU A 170 11.42 -15.62 5.74
C LEU A 170 11.02 -15.12 7.13
N GLU A 171 10.32 -13.99 7.19
CA GLU A 171 9.87 -13.38 8.43
C GLU A 171 8.37 -13.07 8.40
N TYR A 172 7.73 -13.26 9.57
CA TYR A 172 6.30 -13.02 9.75
C TYR A 172 6.09 -11.74 10.56
N TYR A 173 5.32 -10.80 10.01
CA TYR A 173 5.04 -9.53 10.65
C TYR A 173 3.61 -9.05 10.36
N ASN A 174 2.89 -8.60 11.37
CA ASN A 174 1.52 -8.06 11.28
C ASN A 174 0.53 -8.93 10.47
N GLY A 175 0.65 -10.27 10.56
CA GLY A 175 -0.28 -11.17 9.89
C GLY A 175 0.16 -11.67 8.52
N TYR A 176 1.31 -11.20 8.01
CA TYR A 176 1.82 -11.51 6.67
C TYR A 176 3.27 -11.96 6.70
N TRP A 177 3.64 -12.72 5.66
CA TRP A 177 5.00 -13.16 5.40
C TRP A 177 5.72 -12.20 4.44
N GLY A 178 6.99 -11.96 4.69
CA GLY A 178 7.91 -11.22 3.84
C GLY A 178 9.31 -11.81 3.94
N PHE A 179 10.28 -11.19 3.26
CA PHE A 179 11.67 -11.64 3.32
C PHE A 179 12.57 -10.50 3.78
N ALA A 180 13.40 -10.78 4.77
CA ALA A 180 14.28 -9.81 5.40
C ALA A 180 15.75 -10.21 5.25
N GLU A 181 16.63 -9.22 5.22
CA GLU A 181 18.07 -9.37 5.36
C GLU A 181 18.53 -8.53 6.55
N ASN A 182 19.27 -9.15 7.48
CA ASN A 182 19.76 -8.49 8.68
C ASN A 182 18.66 -7.80 9.52
N GLY A 183 17.44 -8.41 9.59
CA GLY A 183 16.31 -7.90 10.34
C GLY A 183 15.58 -6.72 9.70
N ARG A 184 15.82 -6.45 8.41
CA ARG A 184 15.09 -5.46 7.61
C ARG A 184 14.43 -6.13 6.42
N PHE A 185 13.15 -5.84 6.19
CA PHE A 185 12.43 -6.37 5.04
C PHE A 185 13.00 -5.80 3.74
N VAL A 186 13.44 -6.71 2.87
CA VAL A 186 13.80 -6.46 1.46
C VAL A 186 12.57 -6.65 0.60
N ILE A 187 11.81 -7.73 0.87
CA ILE A 187 10.51 -7.98 0.28
C ILE A 187 9.48 -7.82 1.39
N PRO A 188 8.59 -6.82 1.29
CA PRO A 188 7.64 -6.49 2.35
C PRO A 188 6.76 -7.66 2.77
N PRO A 189 6.27 -7.70 4.02
CA PRO A 189 5.35 -8.73 4.49
C PRO A 189 3.94 -8.52 3.91
N LEU A 190 3.71 -9.13 2.74
CA LEU A 190 2.49 -9.01 1.93
C LEU A 190 1.77 -10.34 1.70
N TYR A 191 2.45 -11.45 1.99
CA TYR A 191 1.99 -12.78 1.58
C TYR A 191 1.25 -13.48 2.70
N ASP A 192 0.07 -14.04 2.41
CA ASP A 192 -0.68 -14.88 3.34
C ASP A 192 0.07 -16.17 3.67
N ILE A 193 0.78 -16.71 2.67
CA ILE A 193 1.67 -17.85 2.80
C ILE A 193 2.91 -17.56 1.97
N ALA A 194 4.09 -17.90 2.49
CA ALA A 194 5.34 -17.87 1.75
C ALA A 194 6.22 -19.06 2.14
N PHE A 195 7.08 -19.47 1.23
CA PHE A 195 8.10 -20.49 1.43
C PHE A 195 9.46 -19.89 1.15
N ASP A 196 10.50 -20.45 1.78
CA ASP A 196 11.89 -20.02 1.56
C ASP A 196 12.27 -20.08 0.09
N PHE A 197 13.24 -19.24 -0.29
CA PHE A 197 13.81 -19.26 -1.63
C PHE A 197 14.44 -20.62 -1.92
N SER A 198 14.16 -21.15 -3.10
CA SER A 198 14.78 -22.37 -3.64
C SER A 198 15.02 -22.17 -5.12
N GLU A 199 16.25 -22.42 -5.58
CA GLU A 199 16.64 -22.26 -6.98
C GLU A 199 16.36 -20.84 -7.54
N GLY A 200 16.49 -19.80 -6.67
CA GLY A 200 16.32 -18.38 -7.04
C GLY A 200 14.85 -17.91 -7.03
N LEU A 201 13.89 -18.76 -6.68
CA LEU A 201 12.48 -18.44 -6.63
C LEU A 201 11.86 -18.78 -5.27
N ALA A 202 10.93 -17.95 -4.79
CA ALA A 202 10.11 -18.24 -3.64
C ALA A 202 8.64 -18.42 -4.06
N LEU A 203 7.96 -19.43 -3.52
CA LEU A 203 6.54 -19.61 -3.70
C LEU A 203 5.78 -18.82 -2.64
N VAL A 204 4.90 -17.94 -3.07
CA VAL A 204 4.10 -17.07 -2.21
C VAL A 204 2.63 -17.10 -2.60
N ARG A 205 1.74 -16.75 -1.66
CA ARG A 205 0.31 -16.63 -1.92
C ARG A 205 -0.22 -15.28 -1.46
N VAL A 206 -1.03 -14.66 -2.32
CA VAL A 206 -1.83 -13.47 -2.01
C VAL A 206 -3.29 -13.79 -2.29
N GLY A 207 -4.14 -13.79 -1.27
CA GLY A 207 -5.52 -14.26 -1.38
C GLY A 207 -5.58 -15.71 -1.85
N ASP A 208 -6.24 -15.95 -3.00
CA ASP A 208 -6.37 -17.30 -3.60
C ASP A 208 -5.35 -17.58 -4.71
N VAL A 209 -4.43 -16.67 -4.98
CA VAL A 209 -3.50 -16.78 -6.11
C VAL A 209 -2.09 -17.07 -5.62
N TRP A 210 -1.46 -18.06 -6.25
CA TRP A 210 -0.07 -18.42 -6.00
C TRP A 210 0.85 -17.78 -7.05
N HIS A 211 2.02 -17.34 -6.58
CA HIS A 211 3.05 -16.74 -7.41
C HIS A 211 4.41 -17.33 -7.08
N PHE A 212 5.29 -17.42 -8.06
CA PHE A 212 6.72 -17.54 -7.84
C PHE A 212 7.33 -16.15 -8.03
N ILE A 213 8.08 -15.71 -7.04
CA ILE A 213 8.79 -14.43 -7.04
C ILE A 213 10.30 -14.66 -7.04
N ASP A 214 11.05 -13.74 -7.63
CA ASP A 214 12.49 -13.69 -7.52
C ASP A 214 12.93 -12.97 -6.22
N HIS A 215 14.24 -12.88 -5.98
CA HIS A 215 14.81 -12.25 -4.77
C HIS A 215 14.59 -10.73 -4.69
N THR A 216 14.06 -10.12 -5.75
CA THR A 216 13.62 -8.72 -5.73
C THR A 216 12.14 -8.56 -5.37
N GLY A 217 11.41 -9.69 -5.23
CA GLY A 217 9.96 -9.72 -5.02
C GLY A 217 9.15 -9.64 -6.30
N LYS A 218 9.80 -9.60 -7.47
CA LYS A 218 9.12 -9.56 -8.76
C LYS A 218 8.47 -10.91 -9.06
N VAL A 219 7.18 -10.89 -9.45
CA VAL A 219 6.46 -12.09 -9.88
C VAL A 219 7.04 -12.59 -11.21
N VAL A 220 7.55 -13.80 -11.20
CA VAL A 220 8.10 -14.49 -12.37
C VAL A 220 7.06 -15.41 -12.99
N ILE A 221 6.26 -16.11 -12.15
CA ILE A 221 5.23 -17.04 -12.58
C ILE A 221 3.97 -16.80 -11.75
N THR A 222 2.82 -16.67 -12.38
CA THR A 222 1.51 -16.68 -11.73
C THR A 222 0.85 -18.03 -11.93
N CYS A 223 0.47 -18.68 -10.85
CA CYS A 223 -0.23 -19.95 -10.88
C CYS A 223 -1.74 -19.73 -10.64
N GLY A 224 -2.57 -20.42 -11.39
CA GLY A 224 -4.03 -20.30 -11.28
C GLY A 224 -4.57 -20.76 -9.92
N ARG A 225 -5.84 -20.39 -9.65
CA ARG A 225 -6.57 -20.81 -8.43
C ARG A 225 -6.67 -22.32 -8.31
N GLY A 226 -6.48 -22.85 -7.11
CA GLY A 226 -6.81 -24.24 -6.76
C GLY A 226 -5.77 -25.30 -7.15
N SER A 227 -4.58 -24.91 -7.59
CA SER A 227 -3.51 -25.87 -7.89
C SER A 227 -2.82 -26.37 -6.63
N GLN A 228 -2.49 -27.67 -6.55
CA GLN A 228 -1.53 -28.17 -5.57
C GLN A 228 -0.13 -27.78 -6.04
N ILE A 229 0.30 -26.59 -5.64
CA ILE A 229 1.59 -26.04 -6.03
C ILE A 229 2.57 -26.35 -4.92
N LYS A 230 3.78 -26.75 -5.29
CA LYS A 230 4.88 -27.01 -4.37
C LYS A 230 6.06 -26.09 -4.69
N PRO A 231 6.86 -25.70 -3.68
CA PRO A 231 8.13 -25.01 -3.92
C PRO A 231 9.03 -25.85 -4.84
N PHE A 232 9.85 -25.18 -5.63
CA PHE A 232 10.86 -25.85 -6.45
C PHE A 232 11.82 -26.66 -5.57
N ARG A 233 12.09 -27.92 -5.98
CA ARG A 233 13.11 -28.77 -5.38
C ARG A 233 13.78 -29.59 -6.47
N ASN A 234 15.12 -29.47 -6.61
CA ASN A 234 15.94 -30.23 -7.56
C ASN A 234 15.46 -30.11 -9.03
N GLY A 235 15.09 -28.91 -9.46
CA GLY A 235 14.70 -28.65 -10.85
C GLY A 235 13.33 -29.20 -11.24
N GLN A 236 12.44 -29.51 -10.28
CA GLN A 236 11.08 -30.02 -10.50
C GLN A 236 10.05 -29.26 -9.68
#